data_5913baed7dc0b731034c80f2cdea8473
#
_entry.id   5913baed7dc0b731034c80f2cdea8473
#
_cell.length_a   1.000
_cell.length_b   1.000
_cell.length_c   1.000
_cell.angle_alpha   90.00
_cell.angle_beta   90.00
_cell.angle_gamma   90.00
#
_symmetry.space_group_name_H-M   'P 1'
#
loop_
_entity.id
_entity.type
_entity.pdbx_description
1 polymer ?
#
loop_
_entity_poly.entity_id
_entity_poly.type
_entity_poly.pdbx_seq_one_letter_code
_entity_poly.pdbx_strand_id
1 'polypeptide(L)'
;MNLFVIIGEALRALRLNRLRTGLTMLGMIIGVAAVVLMLSIGQGAQININNTISSMGSHLLIIVPGATSSGGLRFGSGSVKTLTISDAQAVAELPSIEAAAPVISGIAQLSYSSNNWSTSITGVTPDYFAISNWEIADGSIFADADLRSAIRIAVLGKVTAENLFGNEDPIGRTFRIANKPFLVVGVLAVKGQSLSGRDQDDNVFVPITTAQRQILGNQFPGSINHMLVQAKSSDTLDEAEAEITQLLRQRHRIAD
;
A
#
# COMPACT_ATOMS: atom_id res chain seq x y z
N MET A 1 31.28 58.41 -12.93
CA MET A 1 31.82 57.83 -11.69
C MET A 1 32.09 56.37 -11.98
N ASN A 2 33.33 55.90 -11.98
CA ASN A 2 33.68 54.55 -12.45
C ASN A 2 33.24 53.50 -11.43
N LEU A 3 32.46 52.53 -11.86
CA LEU A 3 31.94 51.41 -11.06
C LEU A 3 33.06 50.71 -10.26
N PHE A 4 34.25 50.59 -10.82
CA PHE A 4 35.43 50.01 -10.16
C PHE A 4 35.90 50.79 -8.92
N VAL A 5 35.77 52.13 -8.92
CA VAL A 5 36.14 52.96 -7.77
C VAL A 5 35.17 52.76 -6.63
N ILE A 6 33.86 52.67 -6.92
CA ILE A 6 32.81 52.44 -5.94
C ILE A 6 32.97 51.05 -5.28
N ILE A 7 33.26 50.02 -6.08
CA ILE A 7 33.51 48.66 -5.58
C ILE A 7 34.77 48.63 -4.69
N GLY A 8 35.82 49.34 -5.09
CA GLY A 8 37.06 49.42 -4.32
C GLY A 8 36.88 50.11 -2.97
N GLU A 9 36.12 51.20 -2.89
CA GLU A 9 35.80 51.88 -1.63
C GLU A 9 34.88 51.03 -0.73
N ALA A 10 33.88 50.33 -1.29
CA ALA A 10 33.03 49.43 -0.56
C ALA A 10 33.83 48.29 0.07
N LEU A 11 34.74 47.65 -0.65
CA LEU A 11 35.63 46.62 -0.15
C LEU A 11 36.58 47.11 0.95
N ARG A 12 37.04 48.37 0.84
CA ARG A 12 37.89 48.99 1.86
C ARG A 12 37.11 49.26 3.15
N ALA A 13 35.87 49.75 3.05
CA ALA A 13 34.95 49.95 4.19
C ALA A 13 34.63 48.63 4.92
N LEU A 14 34.43 47.55 4.19
CA LEU A 14 34.22 46.20 4.78
C LEU A 14 35.45 45.70 5.55
N ARG A 15 36.66 46.02 5.09
CA ARG A 15 37.92 45.64 5.76
C ARG A 15 38.18 46.45 7.05
N LEU A 16 37.67 47.66 7.17
CA LEU A 16 37.87 48.50 8.36
C LEU A 16 37.07 47.99 9.59
N ASN A 17 35.93 47.34 9.36
CA ASN A 17 35.07 46.79 10.44
C ASN A 17 34.88 45.27 10.32
N ARG A 18 35.96 44.51 10.32
CA ARG A 18 35.99 43.06 10.05
C ARG A 18 35.01 42.23 10.91
N LEU A 19 34.91 42.56 12.21
CA LEU A 19 34.00 41.83 13.13
C LEU A 19 32.52 42.07 12.78
N ARG A 20 32.13 43.32 12.47
CA ARG A 20 30.76 43.65 12.10
C ARG A 20 30.38 43.00 10.77
N THR A 21 31.28 43.10 9.79
CA THR A 21 31.10 42.50 8.47
C THR A 21 31.01 40.99 8.56
N GLY A 22 31.89 40.34 9.35
CA GLY A 22 31.85 38.92 9.57
C GLY A 22 30.53 38.44 10.25
N LEU A 23 30.07 39.17 11.26
CA LEU A 23 28.81 38.85 11.96
C LEU A 23 27.58 39.03 11.04
N THR A 24 27.55 40.10 10.24
CA THR A 24 26.44 40.33 9.30
C THR A 24 26.42 39.30 8.17
N MET A 25 27.59 38.95 7.61
CA MET A 25 27.71 37.89 6.61
C MET A 25 27.32 36.53 7.17
N LEU A 26 27.75 36.20 8.40
CA LEU A 26 27.37 34.96 9.06
C LEU A 26 25.83 34.87 9.24
N GLY A 27 25.21 35.98 9.70
CA GLY A 27 23.76 36.04 9.83
C GLY A 27 23.02 35.83 8.50
N MET A 28 23.54 36.44 7.41
CA MET A 28 22.97 36.27 6.07
C MET A 28 23.15 34.84 5.55
N ILE A 29 24.32 34.24 5.75
CA ILE A 29 24.59 32.85 5.34
C ILE A 29 23.67 31.88 6.08
N ILE A 30 23.54 32.04 7.41
CA ILE A 30 22.64 31.18 8.20
C ILE A 30 21.19 31.37 7.75
N GLY A 31 20.74 32.59 7.54
CA GLY A 31 19.39 32.89 7.08
C GLY A 31 19.07 32.26 5.72
N VAL A 32 19.96 32.43 4.74
CA VAL A 32 19.78 31.82 3.41
C VAL A 32 19.87 30.30 3.48
N ALA A 33 20.83 29.75 4.22
CA ALA A 33 20.95 28.30 4.39
C ALA A 33 19.71 27.69 5.03
N ALA A 34 19.14 28.33 6.07
CA ALA A 34 17.90 27.86 6.70
C ALA A 34 16.72 27.83 5.72
N VAL A 35 16.55 28.86 4.88
CA VAL A 35 15.48 28.90 3.88
C VAL A 35 15.68 27.83 2.82
N VAL A 36 16.91 27.65 2.31
CA VAL A 36 17.22 26.62 1.31
C VAL A 36 16.95 25.22 1.87
N LEU A 37 17.38 24.95 3.10
CA LEU A 37 17.12 23.67 3.77
C LEU A 37 15.61 23.41 3.92
N MET A 38 14.84 24.42 4.36
CA MET A 38 13.40 24.30 4.51
C MET A 38 12.69 24.00 3.17
N LEU A 39 13.07 24.69 2.11
CA LEU A 39 12.54 24.44 0.77
C LEU A 39 12.93 23.06 0.25
N SER A 40 14.18 22.62 0.46
CA SER A 40 14.65 21.30 0.02
C SER A 40 13.92 20.16 0.74
N ILE A 41 13.69 20.28 2.06
CA ILE A 41 12.91 19.31 2.83
C ILE A 41 11.45 19.27 2.34
N GLY A 42 10.85 20.46 2.11
CA GLY A 42 9.49 20.56 1.60
C GLY A 42 9.32 19.92 0.22
N GLN A 43 10.23 20.17 -0.70
CA GLN A 43 10.22 19.56 -2.03
C GLN A 43 10.46 18.04 -1.97
N GLY A 44 11.38 17.59 -1.14
CA GLY A 44 11.63 16.15 -0.94
C GLY A 44 10.40 15.41 -0.40
N ALA A 45 9.71 16.02 0.57
CA ALA A 45 8.46 15.46 1.11
C ALA A 45 7.36 15.40 0.03
N GLN A 46 7.23 16.44 -0.78
CA GLN A 46 6.22 16.49 -1.85
C GLN A 46 6.48 15.45 -2.95
N ILE A 47 7.74 15.24 -3.33
CA ILE A 47 8.11 14.19 -4.29
C ILE A 47 7.76 12.81 -3.75
N ASN A 48 8.07 12.54 -2.48
CA ASN A 48 7.73 11.25 -1.85
C ASN A 48 6.22 11.03 -1.81
N ILE A 49 5.42 12.04 -1.45
CA ILE A 49 3.97 11.96 -1.45
C ILE A 49 3.44 11.70 -2.87
N ASN A 50 3.91 12.45 -3.87
CA ASN A 50 3.49 12.27 -5.25
C ASN A 50 3.86 10.88 -5.79
N ASN A 51 5.05 10.38 -5.50
CA ASN A 51 5.47 9.04 -5.90
C ASN A 51 4.59 7.97 -5.24
N THR A 52 4.25 8.12 -3.97
CA THR A 52 3.39 7.20 -3.25
C THR A 52 1.97 7.21 -3.82
N ILE A 53 1.40 8.40 -4.11
CA ILE A 53 0.09 8.52 -4.75
C ILE A 53 0.11 7.90 -6.16
N SER A 54 1.15 8.18 -6.94
CA SER A 54 1.29 7.63 -8.29
C SER A 54 1.46 6.11 -8.30
N SER A 55 2.14 5.55 -7.29
CA SER A 55 2.30 4.10 -7.14
C SER A 55 1.02 3.36 -6.74
N MET A 56 0.01 4.08 -6.22
CA MET A 56 -1.30 3.51 -5.88
C MET A 56 -2.27 3.46 -7.07
N GLY A 57 -1.97 4.12 -8.20
CA GLY A 57 -2.86 4.26 -9.34
C GLY A 57 -3.81 5.47 -9.20
N SER A 58 -3.99 6.22 -10.28
CA SER A 58 -4.79 7.45 -10.29
C SER A 58 -6.31 7.22 -10.32
N HIS A 59 -6.75 5.97 -10.49
CA HIS A 59 -8.17 5.58 -10.66
C HIS A 59 -8.54 4.35 -9.82
N LEU A 60 -8.01 4.31 -8.59
CA LEU A 60 -8.26 3.24 -7.63
C LEU A 60 -9.33 3.65 -6.63
N LEU A 61 -10.35 2.80 -6.45
CA LEU A 61 -11.36 2.89 -5.42
C LEU A 61 -11.15 1.77 -4.39
N ILE A 62 -11.29 2.12 -3.11
CA ILE A 62 -11.26 1.14 -2.01
C ILE A 62 -12.65 1.06 -1.41
N ILE A 63 -13.30 -0.09 -1.54
CA ILE A 63 -14.64 -0.31 -1.02
C ILE A 63 -14.53 -1.11 0.27
N VAL A 64 -14.98 -0.51 1.35
CA VAL A 64 -14.99 -1.11 2.68
C VAL A 64 -16.43 -1.44 3.10
N PRO A 65 -16.64 -2.49 3.91
CA PRO A 65 -17.97 -2.78 4.44
C PRO A 65 -18.50 -1.60 5.25
N GLY A 66 -19.83 -1.45 5.24
CA GLY A 66 -20.50 -0.36 5.94
C GLY A 66 -20.32 -0.39 7.45
N ALA A 67 -20.79 0.68 8.09
CA ALA A 67 -20.92 0.78 9.53
C ALA A 67 -22.32 0.29 9.95
N THR A 68 -22.42 -0.32 11.13
CA THR A 68 -23.73 -0.62 11.73
C THR A 68 -24.00 0.25 12.95
N SER A 69 -25.27 0.54 13.19
CA SER A 69 -25.72 1.10 14.46
C SER A 69 -26.65 0.10 15.13
N SER A 70 -26.31 -0.34 16.33
CA SER A 70 -27.15 -1.22 17.14
C SER A 70 -27.27 -0.66 18.55
N GLY A 71 -28.51 -0.51 19.02
CA GLY A 71 -28.78 0.00 20.38
C GLY A 71 -28.24 1.41 20.66
N GLY A 72 -28.16 2.31 19.64
CA GLY A 72 -27.63 3.67 19.79
C GLY A 72 -26.09 3.78 19.71
N LEU A 73 -25.37 2.67 19.64
CA LEU A 73 -23.93 2.65 19.41
C LEU A 73 -23.65 2.59 17.89
N ARG A 74 -22.83 3.52 17.40
CA ARG A 74 -22.34 3.52 16.03
C ARG A 74 -20.99 2.79 16.00
N PHE A 75 -20.92 1.70 15.28
CA PHE A 75 -19.68 0.99 14.98
C PHE A 75 -19.08 1.60 13.70
N GLY A 76 -17.75 1.75 13.66
CA GLY A 76 -17.06 2.33 12.50
C GLY A 76 -17.18 1.47 11.23
N SER A 77 -16.80 2.05 10.09
CA SER A 77 -16.72 1.34 8.81
C SER A 77 -15.89 0.06 8.95
N GLY A 78 -16.34 -1.03 8.32
CA GLY A 78 -15.69 -2.34 8.43
C GLY A 78 -16.19 -3.21 9.60
N SER A 79 -17.09 -2.71 10.46
CA SER A 79 -17.60 -3.48 11.61
C SER A 79 -18.58 -4.58 11.20
N VAL A 80 -19.22 -4.48 10.04
CA VAL A 80 -20.13 -5.50 9.52
C VAL A 80 -19.48 -6.17 8.31
N LYS A 81 -19.31 -7.48 8.37
CA LYS A 81 -18.76 -8.27 7.26
C LYS A 81 -19.85 -8.56 6.23
N THR A 82 -20.33 -7.53 5.54
CA THR A 82 -21.41 -7.65 4.53
C THR A 82 -20.86 -7.89 3.13
N LEU A 83 -19.69 -7.31 2.79
CA LEU A 83 -19.07 -7.51 1.48
C LEU A 83 -18.60 -8.94 1.29
N THR A 84 -18.81 -9.46 0.08
CA THR A 84 -18.49 -10.84 -0.29
C THR A 84 -17.63 -10.91 -1.55
N ILE A 85 -16.98 -12.06 -1.78
CA ILE A 85 -16.26 -12.33 -3.02
C ILE A 85 -17.19 -12.21 -4.24
N SER A 86 -18.46 -12.63 -4.11
CA SER A 86 -19.44 -12.52 -5.20
C SER A 86 -19.81 -11.07 -5.52
N ASP A 87 -19.70 -10.16 -4.55
CA ASP A 87 -19.89 -8.73 -4.81
C ASP A 87 -18.72 -8.17 -5.61
N ALA A 88 -17.49 -8.57 -5.29
CA ALA A 88 -16.32 -8.16 -6.06
C ALA A 88 -16.38 -8.68 -7.51
N GLN A 89 -16.86 -9.91 -7.71
CA GLN A 89 -17.07 -10.46 -9.07
C GLN A 89 -18.13 -9.65 -9.84
N ALA A 90 -19.25 -9.31 -9.20
CA ALA A 90 -20.29 -8.51 -9.83
C ALA A 90 -19.83 -7.08 -10.14
N VAL A 91 -18.99 -6.49 -9.28
CA VAL A 91 -18.38 -5.17 -9.52
C VAL A 91 -17.41 -5.23 -10.70
N ALA A 92 -16.63 -6.30 -10.85
CA ALA A 92 -15.71 -6.46 -11.97
C ALA A 92 -16.41 -6.53 -13.35
N GLU A 93 -17.72 -6.87 -13.38
CA GLU A 93 -18.52 -6.94 -14.62
C GLU A 93 -19.09 -5.58 -15.04
N LEU A 94 -18.95 -4.51 -14.22
CA LEU A 94 -19.47 -3.17 -14.53
C LEU A 94 -18.71 -2.51 -15.69
N PRO A 95 -19.42 -1.74 -16.55
CA PRO A 95 -18.82 -1.15 -17.75
C PRO A 95 -17.69 -0.16 -17.47
N SER A 96 -17.75 0.58 -16.37
CA SER A 96 -16.76 1.58 -15.96
C SER A 96 -15.53 0.98 -15.27
N ILE A 97 -15.56 -0.32 -14.93
CA ILE A 97 -14.53 -1.01 -14.16
C ILE A 97 -13.58 -1.76 -15.08
N GLU A 98 -12.29 -1.70 -14.80
CA GLU A 98 -11.23 -2.49 -15.45
C GLU A 98 -10.98 -3.80 -14.69
N ALA A 99 -10.85 -3.72 -13.35
CA ALA A 99 -10.63 -4.89 -12.50
C ALA A 99 -11.12 -4.64 -11.08
N ALA A 100 -11.48 -5.72 -10.36
CA ALA A 100 -11.84 -5.68 -8.97
C ALA A 100 -11.22 -6.86 -8.21
N ALA A 101 -10.48 -6.58 -7.15
CA ALA A 101 -9.80 -7.57 -6.34
C ALA A 101 -10.35 -7.60 -4.91
N PRO A 102 -11.00 -8.68 -4.51
CA PRO A 102 -11.42 -8.90 -3.12
C PRO A 102 -10.19 -9.16 -2.24
N VAL A 103 -10.21 -8.61 -1.03
CA VAL A 103 -9.10 -8.73 -0.07
C VAL A 103 -9.63 -9.22 1.27
N ILE A 104 -8.98 -10.25 1.79
CA ILE A 104 -9.13 -10.66 3.19
C ILE A 104 -7.75 -10.58 3.85
N SER A 105 -7.70 -10.12 5.08
CA SER A 105 -6.45 -10.00 5.81
C SER A 105 -6.61 -10.41 7.26
N GLY A 106 -5.51 -10.87 7.82
CA GLY A 106 -5.38 -11.22 9.22
C GLY A 106 -3.92 -11.38 9.57
N ILE A 107 -3.62 -11.60 10.84
CA ILE A 107 -2.27 -11.84 11.34
C ILE A 107 -2.10 -13.31 11.60
N ALA A 108 -0.98 -13.88 11.19
CA ALA A 108 -0.61 -15.25 11.52
C ALA A 108 0.87 -15.40 11.82
N GLN A 109 1.18 -16.43 12.60
CA GLN A 109 2.55 -16.84 12.89
C GLN A 109 3.10 -17.65 11.72
N LEU A 110 4.26 -17.25 11.22
CA LEU A 110 5.05 -17.99 10.25
C LEU A 110 6.16 -18.75 10.97
N SER A 111 6.56 -19.88 10.42
CA SER A 111 7.74 -20.59 10.90
C SER A 111 8.49 -21.29 9.75
N TYR A 112 9.81 -21.18 9.78
CA TYR A 112 10.74 -21.87 8.89
C TYR A 112 12.01 -22.23 9.66
N SER A 113 12.33 -23.53 9.73
CA SER A 113 13.43 -24.03 10.55
C SER A 113 13.32 -23.54 12.01
N SER A 114 14.29 -22.79 12.51
CA SER A 114 14.29 -22.15 13.85
C SER A 114 13.68 -20.75 13.86
N ASN A 115 13.39 -20.16 12.69
CA ASN A 115 12.91 -18.80 12.59
C ASN A 115 11.38 -18.74 12.71
N ASN A 116 10.91 -17.76 13.46
CA ASN A 116 9.49 -17.47 13.63
C ASN A 116 9.25 -15.99 13.37
N TRP A 117 8.21 -15.68 12.62
CA TRP A 117 7.82 -14.31 12.32
C TRP A 117 6.30 -14.14 12.37
N SER A 118 5.82 -13.07 12.96
CA SER A 118 4.38 -12.77 12.99
C SER A 118 4.12 -11.61 12.05
N THR A 119 3.34 -11.82 11.00
CA THR A 119 3.06 -10.80 10.01
C THR A 119 1.64 -10.87 9.48
N SER A 120 1.29 -9.92 8.64
CA SER A 120 0.01 -9.87 7.94
C SER A 120 -0.05 -10.94 6.86
N ILE A 121 -1.16 -11.68 6.81
CA ILE A 121 -1.49 -12.59 5.72
C ILE A 121 -2.63 -11.97 4.94
N THR A 122 -2.40 -11.77 3.65
CA THR A 122 -3.38 -11.17 2.75
C THR A 122 -3.81 -12.18 1.70
N GLY A 123 -5.08 -12.59 1.76
CA GLY A 123 -5.71 -13.43 0.75
C GLY A 123 -6.27 -12.57 -0.37
N VAL A 124 -5.83 -12.80 -1.60
CA VAL A 124 -6.15 -11.98 -2.78
C VAL A 124 -6.39 -12.83 -4.02
N THR A 125 -6.88 -12.19 -5.08
CA THR A 125 -6.90 -12.70 -6.45
C THR A 125 -5.66 -12.21 -7.22
N PRO A 126 -5.28 -12.81 -8.36
CA PRO A 126 -4.16 -12.33 -9.18
C PRO A 126 -4.26 -10.86 -9.59
N ASP A 127 -5.48 -10.37 -9.86
CA ASP A 127 -5.73 -8.98 -10.23
C ASP A 127 -5.23 -7.97 -9.18
N TYR A 128 -5.18 -8.37 -7.91
CA TYR A 128 -4.68 -7.53 -6.82
C TYR A 128 -3.28 -7.00 -7.10
N PHE A 129 -2.39 -7.84 -7.64
CA PHE A 129 -1.00 -7.45 -7.90
C PHE A 129 -0.92 -6.39 -9.00
N ALA A 130 -1.73 -6.54 -10.06
CA ALA A 130 -1.83 -5.56 -11.13
C ALA A 130 -2.44 -4.23 -10.64
N ILE A 131 -3.61 -4.28 -9.97
CA ILE A 131 -4.31 -3.12 -9.43
C ILE A 131 -3.43 -2.34 -8.45
N SER A 132 -2.69 -3.07 -7.60
CA SER A 132 -1.81 -2.45 -6.59
C SER A 132 -0.42 -2.16 -7.13
N ASN A 133 -0.15 -2.37 -8.41
CA ASN A 133 1.13 -2.15 -9.06
C ASN A 133 2.31 -2.81 -8.31
N TRP A 134 2.15 -4.11 -7.99
CA TRP A 134 3.20 -4.90 -7.41
C TRP A 134 4.12 -5.49 -8.48
N GLU A 135 5.39 -5.30 -8.33
CA GLU A 135 6.42 -5.93 -9.17
C GLU A 135 6.95 -7.21 -8.49
N ILE A 136 7.28 -8.20 -9.32
CA ILE A 136 7.88 -9.45 -8.86
C ILE A 136 9.40 -9.30 -8.94
N ALA A 137 10.09 -9.56 -7.83
CA ALA A 137 11.54 -9.61 -7.81
C ALA A 137 12.05 -10.97 -8.28
N ASP A 138 11.47 -12.06 -7.73
CA ASP A 138 11.88 -13.42 -8.03
C ASP A 138 10.65 -14.36 -8.07
N GLY A 139 10.68 -15.35 -8.96
CA GLY A 139 9.61 -16.35 -9.08
C GLY A 139 8.39 -15.86 -9.86
N SER A 140 7.18 -16.17 -9.40
CA SER A 140 5.92 -15.82 -10.04
C SER A 140 4.80 -15.58 -9.04
N ILE A 141 3.71 -14.93 -9.48
CA ILE A 141 2.45 -14.91 -8.73
C ILE A 141 1.64 -16.17 -9.03
N PHE A 142 0.65 -16.43 -8.20
CA PHE A 142 -0.32 -17.50 -8.44
C PHE A 142 -1.35 -17.09 -9.52
N ALA A 143 -1.95 -18.10 -10.15
CA ALA A 143 -2.94 -17.94 -11.21
C ALA A 143 -4.37 -18.24 -10.71
N ASP A 144 -5.39 -17.97 -11.54
CA ASP A 144 -6.79 -18.27 -11.24
C ASP A 144 -7.07 -19.76 -11.01
N ALA A 145 -6.29 -20.63 -11.66
CA ALA A 145 -6.37 -22.07 -11.45
C ALA A 145 -6.06 -22.46 -9.98
N ASP A 146 -5.13 -21.73 -9.36
CA ASP A 146 -4.70 -21.95 -7.98
C ASP A 146 -5.77 -21.54 -6.96
N LEU A 147 -6.58 -20.53 -7.30
CA LEU A 147 -7.74 -20.12 -6.50
C LEU A 147 -8.78 -21.23 -6.41
N ARG A 148 -9.08 -21.89 -7.51
CA ARG A 148 -10.09 -22.97 -7.56
C ARG A 148 -9.70 -24.19 -6.73
N SER A 149 -8.43 -24.56 -6.78
CA SER A 149 -7.87 -25.69 -6.07
C SER A 149 -7.58 -25.42 -4.60
N ALA A 150 -7.63 -24.15 -4.16
CA ALA A 150 -7.22 -23.69 -2.84
C ALA A 150 -5.83 -24.24 -2.43
N ILE A 151 -4.91 -24.23 -3.37
CA ILE A 151 -3.55 -24.74 -3.19
C ILE A 151 -2.79 -23.88 -2.16
N ARG A 152 -1.87 -24.51 -1.42
CA ARG A 152 -1.07 -23.86 -0.37
C ARG A 152 0.22 -23.31 -0.95
N ILE A 153 0.10 -22.21 -1.67
CA ILE A 153 1.20 -21.43 -2.22
C ILE A 153 1.16 -20.02 -1.64
N ALA A 154 2.32 -19.38 -1.61
CA ALA A 154 2.46 -18.03 -1.07
C ALA A 154 3.46 -17.22 -1.88
N VAL A 155 3.19 -15.93 -2.02
CA VAL A 155 4.10 -14.90 -2.49
C VAL A 155 4.48 -14.04 -1.29
N LEU A 156 5.77 -13.85 -1.07
CA LEU A 156 6.29 -13.13 0.09
C LEU A 156 6.64 -11.70 -0.26
N GLY A 157 6.36 -10.77 0.65
CA GLY A 157 7.00 -9.47 0.63
C GLY A 157 8.47 -9.57 1.04
N LYS A 158 9.28 -8.63 0.61
CA LYS A 158 10.74 -8.67 0.76
C LYS A 158 11.18 -8.78 2.22
N VAL A 159 10.60 -7.97 3.11
CA VAL A 159 10.92 -7.97 4.55
C VAL A 159 10.54 -9.30 5.21
N THR A 160 9.39 -9.87 4.86
CA THR A 160 8.98 -11.19 5.35
C THR A 160 9.94 -12.29 4.89
N ALA A 161 10.36 -12.27 3.63
CA ALA A 161 11.32 -13.25 3.08
C ALA A 161 12.66 -13.19 3.82
N GLU A 162 13.20 -12.00 4.05
CA GLU A 162 14.47 -11.78 4.76
C GLU A 162 14.38 -12.21 6.23
N ASN A 163 13.30 -11.89 6.94
CA ASN A 163 13.14 -12.28 8.35
C ASN A 163 12.95 -13.79 8.54
N LEU A 164 12.33 -14.46 7.57
CA LEU A 164 12.03 -15.89 7.68
C LEU A 164 13.16 -16.79 7.17
N PHE A 165 13.74 -16.43 6.01
CA PHE A 165 14.75 -17.25 5.32
C PHE A 165 16.18 -16.71 5.47
N GLY A 166 16.36 -15.45 5.93
CA GLY A 166 17.68 -14.83 6.02
C GLY A 166 18.29 -14.65 4.63
N ASN A 167 19.45 -15.28 4.42
CA ASN A 167 20.17 -15.24 3.15
C ASN A 167 19.86 -16.43 2.21
N GLU A 168 18.98 -17.36 2.62
CA GLU A 168 18.58 -18.49 1.79
C GLU A 168 17.58 -18.05 0.72
N ASP A 169 17.68 -18.64 -0.48
CA ASP A 169 16.67 -18.46 -1.52
C ASP A 169 15.32 -19.07 -1.06
N PRO A 170 14.27 -18.27 -0.93
CA PRO A 170 12.98 -18.75 -0.47
C PRO A 170 12.17 -19.49 -1.54
N ILE A 171 12.47 -19.31 -2.85
CA ILE A 171 11.69 -19.88 -3.94
C ILE A 171 11.76 -21.42 -3.90
N GLY A 172 10.59 -22.05 -4.00
CA GLY A 172 10.46 -23.52 -3.92
C GLY A 172 10.63 -24.09 -2.51
N ARG A 173 10.88 -23.28 -1.49
CA ARG A 173 10.93 -23.73 -0.09
C ARG A 173 9.54 -23.82 0.50
N THR A 174 9.38 -24.75 1.45
CA THR A 174 8.15 -24.90 2.22
C THR A 174 8.31 -24.33 3.61
N PHE A 175 7.46 -23.41 3.99
CA PHE A 175 7.36 -22.82 5.32
C PHE A 175 5.95 -23.06 5.90
N ARG A 176 5.71 -22.69 7.15
CA ARG A 176 4.41 -22.89 7.80
C ARG A 176 3.73 -21.55 8.10
N ILE A 177 2.44 -21.48 7.77
CA ILE A 177 1.53 -20.43 8.22
C ILE A 177 0.52 -21.08 9.17
N ALA A 178 0.43 -20.63 10.42
CA ALA A 178 -0.45 -21.21 11.43
C ALA A 178 -0.35 -22.75 11.46
N ASN A 179 0.88 -23.28 11.50
CA ASN A 179 1.24 -24.71 11.48
C ASN A 179 0.89 -25.49 10.19
N LYS A 180 0.40 -24.86 9.15
CA LYS A 180 0.10 -25.50 7.86
C LYS A 180 1.22 -25.22 6.85
N PRO A 181 1.67 -26.23 6.06
CA PRO A 181 2.75 -26.04 5.09
C PRO A 181 2.27 -25.24 3.87
N PHE A 182 3.11 -24.30 3.43
CA PHE A 182 2.93 -23.48 2.22
C PHE A 182 4.22 -23.47 1.41
N LEU A 183 4.10 -23.55 0.08
CA LEU A 183 5.21 -23.45 -0.84
C LEU A 183 5.39 -21.98 -1.27
N VAL A 184 6.61 -21.47 -1.20
CA VAL A 184 6.94 -20.14 -1.73
C VAL A 184 7.07 -20.23 -3.24
N VAL A 185 6.28 -19.42 -3.98
CA VAL A 185 6.30 -19.37 -5.45
C VAL A 185 6.85 -18.06 -5.99
N GLY A 186 6.89 -17.01 -5.17
CA GLY A 186 7.42 -15.71 -5.56
C GLY A 186 7.81 -14.83 -4.39
N VAL A 187 8.64 -13.84 -4.70
CA VAL A 187 9.02 -12.74 -3.80
C VAL A 187 8.77 -11.43 -4.55
N LEU A 188 8.10 -10.49 -3.89
CA LEU A 188 7.79 -9.19 -4.44
C LEU A 188 8.99 -8.24 -4.32
N ALA A 189 9.06 -7.29 -5.23
CA ALA A 189 10.00 -6.18 -5.16
C ALA A 189 9.66 -5.26 -3.97
N VAL A 190 10.66 -4.54 -3.48
CA VAL A 190 10.50 -3.59 -2.38
C VAL A 190 9.59 -2.45 -2.80
N LYS A 191 8.54 -2.22 -2.03
CA LYS A 191 7.58 -1.12 -2.24
C LYS A 191 7.67 -0.05 -1.16
N GLY A 192 8.14 -0.42 0.03
CA GLY A 192 8.31 0.47 1.16
C GLY A 192 7.04 0.71 1.97
N GLN A 193 6.99 1.86 2.64
CA GLN A 193 5.88 2.19 3.52
C GLN A 193 4.68 2.76 2.75
N SER A 194 3.49 2.37 3.17
CA SER A 194 2.23 2.97 2.71
C SER A 194 2.03 4.38 3.28
N LEU A 195 1.05 5.13 2.75
CA LEU A 195 0.66 6.45 3.27
C LEU A 195 0.26 6.42 4.75
N SER A 196 -0.21 5.28 5.25
CA SER A 196 -0.54 5.08 6.66
C SER A 196 0.67 4.70 7.54
N GLY A 197 1.89 4.70 6.98
CA GLY A 197 3.12 4.35 7.68
C GLY A 197 3.32 2.85 7.93
N ARG A 198 2.46 1.99 7.37
CA ARG A 198 2.64 0.53 7.44
C ARG A 198 3.66 0.09 6.41
N ASP A 199 4.54 -0.82 6.82
CA ASP A 199 5.43 -1.51 5.90
C ASP A 199 4.62 -2.46 5.01
N GLN A 200 4.67 -2.23 3.68
CA GLN A 200 3.96 -3.06 2.71
C GLN A 200 4.75 -4.34 2.42
N ASP A 201 6.06 -4.31 2.64
CA ASP A 201 6.97 -5.41 2.34
C ASP A 201 6.97 -6.49 3.43
N ASP A 202 6.38 -6.19 4.62
CA ASP A 202 6.14 -7.17 5.68
C ASP A 202 4.73 -7.77 5.56
N ASN A 203 4.55 -8.62 4.54
CA ASN A 203 3.27 -9.26 4.24
C ASN A 203 3.48 -10.61 3.51
N VAL A 204 2.48 -11.49 3.62
CA VAL A 204 2.39 -12.73 2.84
C VAL A 204 1.10 -12.74 2.05
N PHE A 205 1.20 -12.94 0.76
CA PHE A 205 0.06 -13.04 -0.14
C PHE A 205 -0.22 -14.50 -0.47
N VAL A 206 -1.48 -14.89 -0.33
CA VAL A 206 -1.95 -16.25 -0.63
C VAL A 206 -3.24 -16.18 -1.45
N PRO A 207 -3.61 -17.24 -2.19
CA PRO A 207 -4.91 -17.30 -2.86
C PRO A 207 -6.05 -17.05 -1.85
N ILE A 208 -7.01 -16.20 -2.19
CA ILE A 208 -8.09 -15.79 -1.28
C ILE A 208 -8.87 -16.98 -0.74
N THR A 209 -9.10 -17.98 -1.56
CA THR A 209 -9.80 -19.23 -1.18
C THR A 209 -9.01 -20.03 -0.15
N THR A 210 -7.68 -20.05 -0.28
CA THR A 210 -6.77 -20.71 0.67
C THR A 210 -6.75 -19.96 1.99
N ALA A 211 -6.67 -18.62 1.96
CA ALA A 211 -6.71 -17.79 3.16
C ALA A 211 -8.00 -18.02 3.95
N GLN A 212 -9.16 -18.00 3.29
CA GLN A 212 -10.47 -18.24 3.93
C GLN A 212 -10.59 -19.63 4.52
N ARG A 213 -10.27 -20.66 3.73
CA ARG A 213 -10.51 -22.04 4.15
C ARG A 213 -9.49 -22.58 5.14
N GLN A 214 -8.26 -22.05 5.10
CA GLN A 214 -7.15 -22.70 5.77
C GLN A 214 -6.46 -21.85 6.85
N ILE A 215 -6.50 -20.52 6.78
CA ILE A 215 -5.70 -19.65 7.66
C ILE A 215 -6.60 -18.87 8.61
N LEU A 216 -7.48 -18.04 8.07
CA LEU A 216 -8.21 -17.02 8.82
C LEU A 216 -9.53 -17.56 9.42
N GLY A 217 -9.93 -18.78 9.05
CA GLY A 217 -11.22 -19.37 9.46
C GLY A 217 -12.40 -18.69 8.78
N ASN A 218 -13.57 -19.26 8.98
CA ASN A 218 -14.76 -18.88 8.20
C ASN A 218 -15.94 -18.55 9.12
N GLN A 219 -15.84 -17.48 9.92
CA GLN A 219 -16.98 -17.00 10.70
C GLN A 219 -18.16 -16.58 9.79
N PHE A 220 -17.85 -16.04 8.61
CA PHE A 220 -18.82 -15.63 7.60
C PHE A 220 -18.32 -16.08 6.21
N PRO A 221 -18.83 -17.21 5.67
CA PRO A 221 -18.41 -17.74 4.39
C PRO A 221 -18.50 -16.71 3.27
N GLY A 222 -17.37 -16.52 2.55
CA GLY A 222 -17.31 -15.59 1.42
C GLY A 222 -17.12 -14.13 1.78
N SER A 223 -17.14 -13.74 3.06
CA SER A 223 -16.92 -12.33 3.44
C SER A 223 -15.50 -11.88 3.20
N ILE A 224 -15.36 -10.58 2.84
CA ILE A 224 -14.07 -9.92 2.60
C ILE A 224 -13.91 -8.70 3.53
N ASN A 225 -12.67 -8.28 3.75
CA ASN A 225 -12.39 -7.10 4.55
C ASN A 225 -12.62 -5.82 3.76
N HIS A 226 -12.23 -5.82 2.50
CA HIS A 226 -12.43 -4.73 1.53
C HIS A 226 -12.22 -5.28 0.12
N MET A 227 -12.53 -4.48 -0.88
CA MET A 227 -12.11 -4.75 -2.26
C MET A 227 -11.41 -3.54 -2.83
N LEU A 228 -10.40 -3.80 -3.66
CA LEU A 228 -9.77 -2.80 -4.50
C LEU A 228 -10.44 -2.86 -5.86
N VAL A 229 -10.78 -1.72 -6.40
CA VAL A 229 -11.44 -1.59 -7.70
C VAL A 229 -10.68 -0.57 -8.53
N GLN A 230 -10.30 -0.97 -9.72
CA GLN A 230 -9.67 -0.10 -10.70
C GLN A 230 -10.70 0.31 -11.74
N ALA A 231 -10.96 1.63 -11.85
CA ALA A 231 -11.77 2.18 -12.92
C ALA A 231 -10.96 2.23 -14.22
N LYS A 232 -11.61 2.25 -15.38
CA LYS A 232 -10.95 2.30 -16.70
C LYS A 232 -10.13 3.56 -16.92
N SER A 233 -10.55 4.66 -16.32
CA SER A 233 -9.82 5.94 -16.37
C SER A 233 -10.15 6.80 -15.15
N SER A 234 -9.35 7.85 -14.93
CA SER A 234 -9.65 8.86 -13.89
C SER A 234 -10.96 9.60 -14.15
N ASP A 235 -11.34 9.77 -15.40
CA ASP A 235 -12.56 10.50 -15.79
C ASP A 235 -13.84 9.69 -15.54
N THR A 236 -13.72 8.36 -15.41
CA THR A 236 -14.83 7.46 -15.12
C THR A 236 -15.00 7.14 -13.64
N LEU A 237 -14.23 7.75 -12.75
CA LEU A 237 -14.27 7.46 -11.30
C LEU A 237 -15.64 7.74 -10.69
N ASP A 238 -16.24 8.90 -10.99
CA ASP A 238 -17.56 9.29 -10.45
C ASP A 238 -18.65 8.35 -10.96
N GLU A 239 -18.58 7.95 -12.24
CA GLU A 239 -19.49 6.98 -12.85
C GLU A 239 -19.32 5.61 -12.19
N ALA A 240 -18.08 5.16 -12.02
CA ALA A 240 -17.74 3.90 -11.36
C ALA A 240 -18.27 3.86 -9.92
N GLU A 241 -18.11 4.95 -9.15
CA GLU A 241 -18.64 5.05 -7.79
C GLU A 241 -20.17 4.96 -7.77
N ALA A 242 -20.85 5.63 -8.68
CA ALA A 242 -22.31 5.58 -8.79
C ALA A 242 -22.80 4.18 -9.16
N GLU A 243 -22.21 3.53 -10.17
CA GLU A 243 -22.55 2.17 -10.59
C GLU A 243 -22.33 1.15 -9.47
N ILE A 244 -21.18 1.20 -8.80
CA ILE A 244 -20.86 0.32 -7.68
C ILE A 244 -21.84 0.52 -6.53
N THR A 245 -22.15 1.77 -6.19
CA THR A 245 -23.09 2.10 -5.12
C THR A 245 -24.48 1.55 -5.44
N GLN A 246 -24.98 1.74 -6.65
CA GLN A 246 -26.27 1.21 -7.08
C GLN A 246 -26.30 -0.33 -7.04
N LEU A 247 -25.26 -0.98 -7.58
CA LEU A 247 -25.14 -2.43 -7.60
C LEU A 247 -25.15 -3.01 -6.17
N LEU A 248 -24.30 -2.48 -5.28
CA LEU A 248 -24.19 -2.98 -3.92
C LEU A 248 -25.45 -2.72 -3.10
N ARG A 249 -26.13 -1.57 -3.24
CA ARG A 249 -27.42 -1.30 -2.61
C ARG A 249 -28.48 -2.31 -3.05
N GLN A 250 -28.56 -2.59 -4.34
CA GLN A 250 -29.50 -3.58 -4.89
C GLN A 250 -29.20 -4.98 -4.34
N ARG A 251 -27.94 -5.42 -4.33
CA ARG A 251 -27.56 -6.75 -3.86
C ARG A 251 -27.78 -6.95 -2.35
N HIS A 252 -27.50 -5.93 -1.57
CA HIS A 252 -27.64 -5.95 -0.11
C HIS A 252 -29.00 -5.46 0.38
N ARG A 253 -29.95 -5.11 -0.51
CA ARG A 253 -31.29 -4.62 -0.20
C ARG A 253 -31.31 -3.45 0.78
N ILE A 254 -30.35 -2.53 0.60
CA ILE A 254 -30.25 -1.32 1.41
C ILE A 254 -31.22 -0.29 0.81
N ALA A 255 -32.25 0.09 1.58
CA ALA A 255 -33.13 1.21 1.23
C ALA A 255 -32.38 2.55 1.36
N ASP A 256 -32.80 3.55 0.57
CA ASP A 256 -32.29 4.92 0.64
C ASP A 256 -32.60 5.58 1.98
#